data_d5ee189a8cb6ad3c6acb1e97140060d7
#
_entry.id   d5ee189a8cb6ad3c6acb1e97140060d7
#
_cell.length_a   1.000
_cell.length_b   1.000
_cell.length_c   1.000
_cell.angle_alpha   90.00
_cell.angle_beta   90.00
_cell.angle_gamma   90.00
#
_symmetry.space_group_name_H-M   'P 1'
#
loop_
_entity.id
_entity.type
_entity.pdbx_description
1 polymer ?
#
loop_
_entity_poly.entity_id
_entity_poly.type
_entity_poly.pdbx_seq_one_letter_code
_entity_poly.pdbx_strand_id
1 'polypeptide(L)'
;MDKIVHMKKFVFVFIALSLFASCKDSEADKKAILPESNAKINHVSIIADEMIWNGEIGDSIRKKFAAPVDGLPQEEPLFNLNQYPTRIFEGFVRKSRNIIIVTKGNKTGFSFKKEEFAKPQNVFYISGKTNLEILALLEERTPEIIATIKASEIKENQKRIKKALISDAKVQEKFGISLKIGHGYKYDMVQDKFLWIRKEFSSGYNSILVYDVPFEVLDKDENTIGNIISMRDSIGKQFIHGVLPNTWMITEEAYAPYLFDITLAGKKTYETKGTWELKNDFMAGPFVNYAIRDEKNQRYLILEGFTFNPSKAKRDLMFELEAIIKSVKFLK
;
A
#
# COMPACT_ATOMS: atom_id res chain seq x y z
N MET A 1 31.57 45.89 66.09
CA MET A 1 30.72 44.66 65.92
C MET A 1 29.57 44.85 64.97
N ASP A 2 29.22 46.07 64.57
CA ASP A 2 28.02 46.34 63.75
C ASP A 2 28.19 46.15 62.19
N LYS A 3 29.41 46.23 61.68
CA LYS A 3 29.65 46.05 60.20
C LYS A 3 29.49 44.62 59.73
N ILE A 4 29.68 43.64 60.55
CA ILE A 4 29.56 42.19 60.18
C ILE A 4 28.10 41.73 60.11
N VAL A 5 27.24 42.35 60.92
CA VAL A 5 25.79 42.00 60.95
C VAL A 5 25.06 42.51 59.71
N HIS A 6 25.42 43.72 59.22
CA HIS A 6 24.82 44.26 58.00
C HIS A 6 25.25 43.51 56.74
N MET A 7 26.48 43.00 56.69
CA MET A 7 26.98 42.22 55.56
C MET A 7 26.30 40.85 55.47
N LYS A 8 25.99 40.22 56.61
CA LYS A 8 25.23 38.95 56.61
C LYS A 8 23.76 39.10 56.19
N LYS A 9 23.12 40.21 56.49
CA LYS A 9 21.74 40.49 56.05
C LYS A 9 21.68 40.82 54.54
N PHE A 10 22.70 41.45 53.98
CA PHE A 10 22.78 41.76 52.51
C PHE A 10 23.04 40.50 51.70
N VAL A 11 23.86 39.57 52.17
CA VAL A 11 24.13 38.28 51.49
C VAL A 11 22.89 37.38 51.53
N PHE A 12 22.11 37.40 52.60
CA PHE A 12 20.85 36.60 52.67
C PHE A 12 19.76 37.16 51.74
N VAL A 13 19.66 38.46 51.54
CA VAL A 13 18.70 39.07 50.61
C VAL A 13 19.10 38.77 49.17
N PHE A 14 20.41 38.71 48.82
CA PHE A 14 20.88 38.39 47.49
C PHE A 14 20.71 36.91 47.15
N ILE A 15 20.80 36.01 48.11
CA ILE A 15 20.53 34.57 47.91
C ILE A 15 19.01 34.30 47.79
N ALA A 16 18.15 35.08 48.48
CA ALA A 16 16.70 34.96 48.34
C ALA A 16 16.18 35.50 46.99
N LEU A 17 16.83 36.50 46.35
CA LEU A 17 16.45 37.01 45.02
C LEU A 17 16.91 36.10 43.84
N SER A 18 17.92 35.25 44.06
CA SER A 18 18.38 34.31 43.05
C SER A 18 17.51 33.02 42.87
N LEU A 19 16.58 32.82 43.80
CA LEU A 19 15.65 31.66 43.74
C LEU A 19 14.37 31.92 42.90
N PHE A 20 14.14 33.14 42.44
CA PHE A 20 13.03 33.48 41.55
C PHE A 20 13.40 33.58 40.07
N ALA A 21 14.65 33.27 39.70
CA ALA A 21 15.11 33.20 38.28
C ALA A 21 15.08 31.79 37.72
N SER A 22 14.20 30.91 38.24
CA SER A 22 14.04 29.57 37.72
C SER A 22 12.70 29.48 36.98
N CYS A 23 12.83 29.02 35.74
CA CYS A 23 11.78 28.56 34.81
C CYS A 23 10.89 29.64 34.22
N LYS A 24 11.41 30.39 33.26
CA LYS A 24 10.71 30.47 31.98
C LYS A 24 10.96 29.14 31.28
N ASP A 25 10.15 28.15 31.61
CA ASP A 25 9.92 27.07 30.64
C ASP A 25 9.41 27.77 29.38
N SER A 26 10.29 27.86 28.38
CA SER A 26 9.85 28.10 27.02
C SER A 26 8.83 26.98 26.72
N GLU A 27 7.57 27.38 26.60
CA GLU A 27 6.58 26.64 25.83
C GLU A 27 7.05 26.57 24.36
N ALA A 28 8.25 26.05 24.15
CA ALA A 28 8.67 25.55 22.87
C ALA A 28 7.83 24.27 22.67
N ASP A 29 6.79 24.41 21.85
CA ASP A 29 5.97 23.37 21.26
C ASP A 29 6.47 21.96 21.58
N LYS A 30 6.08 21.39 22.72
CA LYS A 30 6.04 19.94 22.89
C LYS A 30 4.95 19.46 21.96
N LYS A 31 5.24 19.34 20.65
CA LYS A 31 4.40 18.56 19.74
C LYS A 31 4.13 17.26 20.43
N ALA A 32 2.92 17.10 20.92
CA ALA A 32 2.50 15.87 21.59
C ALA A 32 2.86 14.71 20.67
N ILE A 33 3.65 13.75 21.19
CA ILE A 33 4.07 12.58 20.42
C ILE A 33 2.79 11.82 20.06
N LEU A 34 2.43 11.83 18.79
CA LEU A 34 1.26 11.13 18.29
C LEU A 34 1.43 9.62 18.52
N PRO A 35 0.40 8.94 19.03
CA PRO A 35 0.43 7.49 19.16
C PRO A 35 0.55 6.80 17.80
N GLU A 36 1.02 5.55 17.79
CA GLU A 36 1.02 4.74 16.58
C GLU A 36 -0.42 4.46 16.12
N SER A 37 -0.66 4.57 14.81
CA SER A 37 -1.95 4.24 14.23
C SER A 37 -2.21 2.75 14.28
N ASN A 38 -3.47 2.39 14.35
CA ASN A 38 -3.96 1.01 14.31
C ASN A 38 -4.64 0.71 12.97
N ALA A 39 -5.19 -0.45 12.83
CA ALA A 39 -5.93 -1.09 11.75
C ALA A 39 -5.11 -2.10 10.94
N LYS A 40 -5.82 -3.08 10.38
CA LYS A 40 -5.29 -4.00 9.37
C LYS A 40 -5.02 -3.24 8.08
N ILE A 41 -4.26 -3.84 7.17
CA ILE A 41 -4.05 -3.29 5.82
C ILE A 41 -5.40 -3.22 5.09
N ASN A 42 -5.57 -2.21 4.24
CA ASN A 42 -6.76 -1.96 3.44
C ASN A 42 -8.06 -1.81 4.25
N HIS A 43 -7.98 -1.35 5.50
CA HIS A 43 -9.13 -0.97 6.31
C HIS A 43 -9.30 0.54 6.36
N VAL A 44 -10.54 1.01 6.20
CA VAL A 44 -10.92 2.42 6.27
C VAL A 44 -12.06 2.59 7.28
N SER A 45 -11.89 3.52 8.21
CA SER A 45 -12.93 3.91 9.16
C SER A 45 -13.77 5.03 8.58
N ILE A 46 -15.06 4.81 8.45
CA ILE A 46 -16.04 5.80 7.99
C ILE A 46 -16.73 6.37 9.23
N ILE A 47 -16.56 7.66 9.48
CA ILE A 47 -17.21 8.37 10.55
C ILE A 47 -18.41 9.10 9.97
N ALA A 48 -19.59 8.57 10.19
CA ALA A 48 -20.85 9.10 9.66
C ALA A 48 -22.00 8.64 10.56
N ASP A 49 -22.97 9.52 10.79
CA ASP A 49 -24.17 9.15 11.53
C ASP A 49 -25.03 8.17 10.73
N GLU A 50 -25.86 7.40 11.43
CA GLU A 50 -26.65 6.31 10.84
C GLU A 50 -27.53 6.74 9.67
N MET A 51 -28.12 7.95 9.72
CA MET A 51 -28.91 8.49 8.62
C MET A 51 -28.10 8.74 7.34
N ILE A 52 -26.83 9.16 7.49
CA ILE A 52 -25.90 9.34 6.36
C ILE A 52 -25.48 7.99 5.82
N TRP A 53 -25.12 7.07 6.71
CA TRP A 53 -24.61 5.75 6.35
C TRP A 53 -25.66 4.84 5.69
N ASN A 54 -26.91 4.88 6.16
CA ASN A 54 -28.01 4.06 5.64
C ASN A 54 -28.74 4.69 4.45
N GLY A 55 -28.34 5.89 4.01
CA GLY A 55 -28.89 6.58 2.85
C GLY A 55 -27.97 6.55 1.63
N GLU A 56 -28.34 7.31 0.62
CA GLU A 56 -27.66 7.42 -0.68
C GLU A 56 -26.16 7.79 -0.59
N ILE A 57 -25.77 8.55 0.44
CA ILE A 57 -24.37 8.90 0.69
C ILE A 57 -23.59 7.65 1.09
N GLY A 58 -24.13 6.85 2.01
CA GLY A 58 -23.50 5.58 2.41
C GLY A 58 -23.44 4.57 1.26
N ASP A 59 -24.46 4.51 0.40
CA ASP A 59 -24.44 3.70 -0.82
C ASP A 59 -23.32 4.14 -1.76
N SER A 60 -23.17 5.45 -1.97
CA SER A 60 -22.09 6.02 -2.78
C SER A 60 -20.71 5.68 -2.20
N ILE A 61 -20.53 5.79 -0.86
CA ILE A 61 -19.29 5.43 -0.19
C ILE A 61 -18.96 3.95 -0.41
N ARG A 62 -19.91 3.05 -0.20
CA ARG A 62 -19.74 1.60 -0.42
C ARG A 62 -19.39 1.30 -1.87
N LYS A 63 -20.16 1.85 -2.82
CA LYS A 63 -19.90 1.65 -4.26
C LYS A 63 -18.50 2.08 -4.69
N LYS A 64 -17.94 3.15 -4.10
CA LYS A 64 -16.65 3.71 -4.48
C LYS A 64 -15.46 3.08 -3.73
N PHE A 65 -15.55 2.99 -2.42
CA PHE A 65 -14.43 2.54 -1.59
C PHE A 65 -14.40 1.03 -1.34
N ALA A 66 -15.53 0.35 -1.51
CA ALA A 66 -15.61 -1.11 -1.52
C ALA A 66 -15.87 -1.67 -2.93
N ALA A 67 -15.54 -0.94 -3.99
CA ALA A 67 -15.55 -1.45 -5.36
C ALA A 67 -14.67 -2.71 -5.47
N PRO A 68 -14.99 -3.66 -6.36
CA PRO A 68 -14.15 -4.81 -6.62
C PRO A 68 -12.72 -4.41 -7.04
N VAL A 69 -11.73 -5.21 -6.62
CA VAL A 69 -10.35 -5.05 -7.05
C VAL A 69 -10.15 -5.72 -8.42
N ASP A 70 -9.56 -4.98 -9.35
CA ASP A 70 -9.26 -5.47 -10.69
C ASP A 70 -8.30 -6.67 -10.68
N GLY A 71 -8.57 -7.67 -11.53
CA GLY A 71 -7.71 -8.83 -11.75
C GLY A 71 -7.79 -9.91 -10.66
N LEU A 72 -8.78 -9.87 -9.78
CA LEU A 72 -9.06 -10.97 -8.85
C LEU A 72 -10.12 -11.92 -9.43
N PRO A 73 -9.96 -13.25 -9.29
CA PRO A 73 -10.92 -14.23 -9.80
C PRO A 73 -12.24 -14.23 -9.04
N GLN A 74 -12.30 -13.64 -7.87
CA GLN A 74 -13.48 -13.44 -7.05
C GLN A 74 -13.55 -11.97 -6.65
N GLU A 75 -14.74 -11.41 -6.59
CA GLU A 75 -14.93 -10.03 -6.15
C GLU A 75 -14.53 -9.87 -4.69
N GLU A 76 -13.51 -9.07 -4.46
CA GLU A 76 -13.07 -8.65 -3.13
C GLU A 76 -13.03 -7.12 -3.09
N PRO A 77 -13.52 -6.49 -2.00
CA PRO A 77 -13.61 -5.05 -1.93
C PRO A 77 -12.22 -4.39 -1.86
N LEU A 78 -12.08 -3.24 -2.51
CA LEU A 78 -10.87 -2.42 -2.48
C LEU A 78 -10.42 -2.13 -1.04
N PHE A 79 -11.37 -1.70 -0.20
CA PHE A 79 -11.16 -1.51 1.24
C PHE A 79 -12.26 -2.17 2.06
N ASN A 80 -11.89 -2.70 3.22
CA ASN A 80 -12.85 -3.06 4.25
C ASN A 80 -13.31 -1.79 4.98
N LEU A 81 -14.59 -1.48 4.88
CA LEU A 81 -15.19 -0.29 5.50
C LEU A 81 -15.74 -0.64 6.88
N ASN A 82 -15.33 0.13 7.90
CA ASN A 82 -15.87 0.05 9.25
C ASN A 82 -16.56 1.38 9.57
N GLN A 83 -17.87 1.37 9.66
CA GLN A 83 -18.64 2.57 10.00
C GLN A 83 -18.72 2.74 11.52
N TYR A 84 -18.59 4.01 11.94
CA TYR A 84 -18.75 4.45 13.32
C TYR A 84 -19.56 5.76 13.37
N PRO A 85 -20.59 5.88 14.22
CA PRO A 85 -21.30 7.14 14.39
C PRO A 85 -20.39 8.20 15.04
N THR A 86 -20.64 9.46 14.73
CA THR A 86 -19.81 10.59 15.17
C THR A 86 -19.61 10.63 16.68
N ARG A 87 -20.62 10.23 17.46
CA ARG A 87 -20.58 10.22 18.93
C ARG A 87 -19.51 9.31 19.56
N ILE A 88 -19.06 8.27 18.84
CA ILE A 88 -18.03 7.34 19.32
C ILE A 88 -16.66 7.56 18.64
N PHE A 89 -16.50 8.68 17.94
CA PHE A 89 -15.23 9.02 17.30
C PHE A 89 -14.20 9.50 18.33
N GLU A 90 -13.68 8.56 19.11
CA GLU A 90 -12.68 8.78 20.16
C GLU A 90 -11.79 7.55 20.34
N GLY A 91 -10.82 7.62 21.24
CA GLY A 91 -9.99 6.50 21.68
C GLY A 91 -9.39 5.69 20.53
N PHE A 92 -9.78 4.42 20.42
CA PHE A 92 -9.27 3.47 19.44
C PHE A 92 -9.67 3.84 18.01
N VAL A 93 -10.91 4.31 17.80
CA VAL A 93 -11.42 4.68 16.46
C VAL A 93 -10.63 5.84 15.88
N ARG A 94 -10.29 6.83 16.73
CA ARG A 94 -9.50 8.01 16.35
C ARG A 94 -8.08 7.68 15.90
N LYS A 95 -7.55 6.52 16.32
CA LYS A 95 -6.22 6.02 15.94
C LYS A 95 -6.20 5.21 14.63
N SER A 96 -7.34 5.01 13.97
CA SER A 96 -7.38 4.30 12.68
C SER A 96 -6.48 4.99 11.66
N ARG A 97 -5.75 4.20 10.85
CA ARG A 97 -4.77 4.74 9.90
C ARG A 97 -5.41 5.53 8.76
N ASN A 98 -6.58 5.11 8.27
CA ASN A 98 -7.33 5.82 7.25
C ASN A 98 -8.74 6.10 7.75
N ILE A 99 -9.12 7.36 7.77
CA ILE A 99 -10.41 7.83 8.28
C ILE A 99 -11.05 8.74 7.24
N ILE A 100 -12.34 8.50 6.94
CA ILE A 100 -13.17 9.39 6.14
C ILE A 100 -14.32 9.84 7.03
N ILE A 101 -14.40 11.13 7.29
CA ILE A 101 -15.44 11.77 8.12
C ILE A 101 -16.40 12.45 7.19
N VAL A 102 -17.69 12.04 7.26
CA VAL A 102 -18.75 12.60 6.42
C VAL A 102 -19.84 13.19 7.32
N THR A 103 -20.08 14.48 7.17
CA THR A 103 -21.05 15.20 8.00
C THR A 103 -21.96 16.11 7.20
N LYS A 104 -23.21 16.23 7.63
CA LYS A 104 -24.09 17.34 7.25
C LYS A 104 -23.81 18.54 8.13
N GLY A 105 -23.64 19.71 7.53
CA GLY A 105 -23.32 20.93 8.26
C GLY A 105 -23.60 22.19 7.48
N ASN A 106 -23.28 23.34 8.04
CA ASN A 106 -23.57 24.65 7.45
C ASN A 106 -22.58 25.08 6.34
N LYS A 107 -21.51 24.31 6.13
CA LYS A 107 -20.48 24.61 5.13
C LYS A 107 -20.23 23.37 4.26
N THR A 108 -20.14 23.59 2.96
CA THR A 108 -19.75 22.58 1.99
C THR A 108 -18.25 22.64 1.78
N GLY A 109 -17.56 21.50 1.84
CA GLY A 109 -16.12 21.47 1.63
C GLY A 109 -15.48 20.11 1.84
N PHE A 110 -14.26 20.02 1.32
CA PHE A 110 -13.35 18.90 1.49
C PHE A 110 -12.05 19.38 2.16
N SER A 111 -11.51 18.60 3.08
CA SER A 111 -10.15 18.81 3.59
C SER A 111 -9.46 17.50 3.91
N PHE A 112 -8.15 17.50 3.78
CA PHE A 112 -7.29 16.38 4.10
C PHE A 112 -6.28 16.78 5.18
N LYS A 113 -6.17 15.97 6.23
CA LYS A 113 -5.17 16.14 7.26
C LYS A 113 -4.35 14.87 7.42
N LYS A 114 -3.06 15.04 7.49
CA LYS A 114 -2.12 13.96 7.69
C LYS A 114 -1.66 13.96 9.15
N GLU A 115 -1.66 12.76 9.77
CA GLU A 115 -1.14 12.59 11.15
C GLU A 115 -1.83 13.53 12.17
N GLU A 116 -3.16 13.57 12.16
CA GLU A 116 -3.91 14.44 13.08
C GLU A 116 -4.05 13.84 14.48
N PHE A 117 -4.36 12.54 14.57
CA PHE A 117 -4.62 11.86 15.86
C PHE A 117 -3.66 10.70 16.11
N ALA A 118 -2.98 10.20 15.09
CA ALA A 118 -2.05 9.08 15.18
C ALA A 118 -1.02 9.14 14.02
N LYS A 119 0.01 8.31 14.05
CA LYS A 119 1.05 8.27 13.02
C LYS A 119 1.42 6.83 12.63
N PRO A 120 1.45 6.51 11.31
CA PRO A 120 0.99 7.32 10.15
C PRO A 120 -0.53 7.38 10.08
N GLN A 121 -1.11 8.48 9.58
CA GLN A 121 -2.57 8.60 9.48
C GLN A 121 -2.99 9.52 8.33
N ASN A 122 -4.11 9.18 7.68
CA ASN A 122 -4.82 10.01 6.73
C ASN A 122 -6.24 10.25 7.26
N VAL A 123 -6.65 11.51 7.36
CA VAL A 123 -7.99 11.92 7.77
C VAL A 123 -8.59 12.82 6.71
N PHE A 124 -9.68 12.36 6.10
CA PHE A 124 -10.41 13.09 5.07
C PHE A 124 -11.73 13.59 5.65
N TYR A 125 -12.02 14.86 5.46
CA TYR A 125 -13.26 15.51 5.90
C TYR A 125 -14.09 15.89 4.68
N ILE A 126 -15.33 15.43 4.64
CA ILE A 126 -16.30 15.74 3.60
C ILE A 126 -17.54 16.30 4.30
N SER A 127 -17.93 17.52 3.98
CA SER A 127 -19.11 18.15 4.56
C SER A 127 -19.96 18.82 3.48
N GLY A 128 -21.27 18.86 3.67
CA GLY A 128 -22.20 19.57 2.81
C GLY A 128 -23.48 19.91 3.54
N LYS A 129 -24.20 20.92 3.02
CA LYS A 129 -25.51 21.33 3.54
C LYS A 129 -26.59 20.33 3.12
N THR A 130 -26.45 19.79 1.93
CA THR A 130 -27.39 18.83 1.30
C THR A 130 -26.68 17.52 0.95
N ASN A 131 -27.45 16.44 0.76
CA ASN A 131 -26.91 15.19 0.25
C ASN A 131 -26.25 15.36 -1.12
N LEU A 132 -26.86 16.16 -2.00
CA LEU A 132 -26.34 16.42 -3.34
C LEU A 132 -24.93 17.02 -3.32
N GLU A 133 -24.67 17.97 -2.42
CA GLU A 133 -23.35 18.59 -2.26
C GLU A 133 -22.31 17.57 -1.77
N ILE A 134 -22.67 16.69 -0.82
CA ILE A 134 -21.79 15.63 -0.33
C ILE A 134 -21.51 14.61 -1.43
N LEU A 135 -22.53 14.20 -2.20
CA LEU A 135 -22.37 13.25 -3.30
C LEU A 135 -21.47 13.83 -4.42
N ALA A 136 -21.62 15.13 -4.74
CA ALA A 136 -20.75 15.80 -5.70
C ALA A 136 -19.27 15.81 -5.24
N LEU A 137 -19.02 16.09 -3.96
CA LEU A 137 -17.65 16.02 -3.39
C LEU A 137 -17.12 14.60 -3.38
N LEU A 138 -17.93 13.59 -3.07
CA LEU A 138 -17.54 12.19 -3.15
C LEU A 138 -17.17 11.81 -4.58
N GLU A 139 -17.97 12.24 -5.59
CA GLU A 139 -17.66 11.98 -7.00
C GLU A 139 -16.30 12.57 -7.39
N GLU A 140 -16.09 13.83 -7.06
CA GLU A 140 -14.88 14.58 -7.42
C GLU A 140 -13.62 14.06 -6.70
N ARG A 141 -13.70 13.76 -5.38
CA ARG A 141 -12.55 13.52 -4.51
C ARG A 141 -12.20 12.04 -4.32
N THR A 142 -13.08 11.11 -4.65
CA THR A 142 -12.81 9.68 -4.48
C THR A 142 -11.52 9.21 -5.13
N PRO A 143 -11.16 9.58 -6.37
CA PRO A 143 -9.91 9.13 -6.98
C PRO A 143 -8.67 9.56 -6.17
N GLU A 144 -8.63 10.81 -5.69
CA GLU A 144 -7.56 11.35 -4.86
C GLU A 144 -7.46 10.63 -3.52
N ILE A 145 -8.60 10.40 -2.86
CA ILE A 145 -8.67 9.70 -1.57
C ILE A 145 -8.17 8.26 -1.71
N ILE A 146 -8.64 7.51 -2.71
CA ILE A 146 -8.22 6.13 -2.98
C ILE A 146 -6.72 6.07 -3.25
N ALA A 147 -6.19 6.94 -4.11
CA ALA A 147 -4.77 6.98 -4.43
C ALA A 147 -3.92 7.25 -3.18
N THR A 148 -4.34 8.20 -2.33
CA THR A 148 -3.65 8.55 -1.09
C THR A 148 -3.65 7.38 -0.10
N ILE A 149 -4.79 6.71 0.09
CA ILE A 149 -4.91 5.54 0.96
C ILE A 149 -4.02 4.41 0.42
N LYS A 150 -4.14 4.03 -0.85
CA LYS A 150 -3.32 2.97 -1.46
C LYS A 150 -1.82 3.25 -1.29
N ALA A 151 -1.37 4.46 -1.56
CA ALA A 151 0.03 4.83 -1.40
C ALA A 151 0.52 4.72 0.06
N SER A 152 -0.31 5.09 1.03
CA SER A 152 0.04 4.95 2.45
C SER A 152 0.00 3.50 2.93
N GLU A 153 -0.94 2.69 2.46
CA GLU A 153 -1.03 1.26 2.78
C GLU A 153 0.15 0.46 2.20
N ILE A 154 0.60 0.78 0.99
CA ILE A 154 1.85 0.21 0.42
C ILE A 154 3.04 0.53 1.33
N LYS A 155 3.19 1.78 1.78
CA LYS A 155 4.28 2.18 2.68
C LYS A 155 4.19 1.47 4.04
N GLU A 156 2.99 1.33 4.59
CA GLU A 156 2.78 0.61 5.84
C GLU A 156 3.11 -0.89 5.68
N ASN A 157 2.71 -1.51 4.57
CA ASN A 157 3.05 -2.90 4.29
C ASN A 157 4.57 -3.08 4.14
N GLN A 158 5.25 -2.18 3.40
CA GLN A 158 6.71 -2.16 3.29
C GLN A 158 7.40 -1.94 4.65
N LYS A 159 6.83 -1.13 5.54
CA LYS A 159 7.31 -0.95 6.94
C LYS A 159 7.23 -2.26 7.72
N ARG A 160 6.12 -2.99 7.58
CA ARG A 160 5.92 -4.30 8.23
C ARG A 160 6.89 -5.35 7.68
N ILE A 161 7.01 -5.44 6.36
CA ILE A 161 7.96 -6.33 5.67
C ILE A 161 9.40 -6.05 6.12
N LYS A 162 9.78 -4.78 6.26
CA LYS A 162 11.12 -4.36 6.66
C LYS A 162 11.55 -4.85 8.04
N LYS A 163 10.62 -5.24 8.92
CA LYS A 163 10.95 -5.76 10.26
C LYS A 163 11.77 -7.06 10.20
N ALA A 164 11.61 -7.87 9.17
CA ALA A 164 12.37 -9.08 8.94
C ALA A 164 12.50 -9.36 7.43
N LEU A 165 13.68 -9.16 6.87
CA LEU A 165 13.98 -9.34 5.44
C LEU A 165 14.81 -10.59 5.22
N ILE A 166 14.66 -11.20 4.04
CA ILE A 166 15.66 -12.12 3.49
C ILE A 166 16.67 -11.33 2.66
N SER A 167 17.82 -11.96 2.37
CA SER A 167 18.84 -11.38 1.49
C SER A 167 18.32 -11.28 0.06
N ASP A 168 18.45 -10.12 -0.56
CA ASP A 168 18.18 -9.86 -1.97
C ASP A 168 19.45 -9.87 -2.84
N ALA A 169 20.56 -10.43 -2.32
CA ALA A 169 21.86 -10.44 -3.00
C ALA A 169 21.79 -11.04 -4.42
N LYS A 170 21.04 -12.13 -4.62
CA LYS A 170 20.85 -12.75 -5.94
C LYS A 170 20.09 -11.84 -6.91
N VAL A 171 19.13 -11.06 -6.41
CA VAL A 171 18.39 -10.06 -7.22
C VAL A 171 19.33 -8.93 -7.62
N GLN A 172 20.18 -8.46 -6.69
CA GLN A 172 21.16 -7.40 -6.96
C GLN A 172 22.21 -7.85 -7.98
N GLU A 173 22.79 -9.03 -7.78
CA GLU A 173 23.82 -9.61 -8.66
C GLU A 173 23.33 -9.79 -10.10
N LYS A 174 22.13 -10.37 -10.27
CA LYS A 174 21.63 -10.75 -11.60
C LYS A 174 20.93 -9.61 -12.35
N PHE A 175 20.26 -8.73 -11.64
CA PHE A 175 19.40 -7.73 -12.28
C PHE A 175 19.80 -6.28 -11.99
N GLY A 176 20.74 -6.03 -11.08
CA GLY A 176 21.18 -4.68 -10.70
C GLY A 176 20.09 -3.87 -9.96
N ILE A 177 19.20 -4.56 -9.27
CA ILE A 177 18.13 -3.94 -8.48
C ILE A 177 18.13 -4.47 -7.04
N SER A 178 17.50 -3.73 -6.13
CA SER A 178 17.22 -4.18 -4.77
C SER A 178 15.71 -4.27 -4.54
N LEU A 179 15.27 -5.31 -3.80
CA LEU A 179 13.90 -5.55 -3.39
C LEU A 179 13.82 -5.79 -1.88
N LYS A 180 12.77 -5.28 -1.24
CA LYS A 180 12.48 -5.61 0.17
C LYS A 180 11.61 -6.86 0.22
N ILE A 181 12.23 -8.02 0.35
CA ILE A 181 11.54 -9.32 0.39
C ILE A 181 11.42 -9.76 1.85
N GLY A 182 10.19 -10.00 2.30
CA GLY A 182 9.90 -10.34 3.69
C GLY A 182 10.37 -11.74 4.09
N HIS A 183 10.50 -11.94 5.40
CA HIS A 183 10.73 -13.25 5.98
C HIS A 183 9.68 -14.27 5.55
N GLY A 184 10.07 -15.53 5.41
CA GLY A 184 9.21 -16.63 4.92
C GLY A 184 9.28 -16.85 3.42
N TYR A 185 9.77 -15.88 2.64
CA TYR A 185 10.12 -16.11 1.24
C TYR A 185 11.48 -16.83 1.15
N LYS A 186 11.64 -17.66 0.14
CA LYS A 186 12.90 -18.34 -0.21
C LYS A 186 13.05 -18.41 -1.73
N TYR A 187 14.27 -18.45 -2.20
CA TYR A 187 14.57 -18.67 -3.62
C TYR A 187 14.25 -20.11 -3.98
N ASP A 188 13.22 -20.31 -4.78
CA ASP A 188 12.78 -21.62 -5.25
C ASP A 188 13.53 -22.03 -6.52
N MET A 189 13.76 -21.08 -7.43
CA MET A 189 14.56 -21.27 -8.64
C MET A 189 15.50 -20.09 -8.86
N VAL A 190 16.74 -20.40 -9.26
CA VAL A 190 17.76 -19.40 -9.58
C VAL A 190 18.43 -19.79 -10.89
N GLN A 191 18.11 -19.11 -11.96
CA GLN A 191 18.75 -19.23 -13.27
C GLN A 191 19.49 -17.93 -13.62
N ASP A 192 20.16 -17.88 -14.75
CA ASP A 192 20.92 -16.69 -15.15
C ASP A 192 20.04 -15.44 -15.30
N LYS A 193 18.97 -15.55 -16.05
CA LYS A 193 18.01 -14.46 -16.34
C LYS A 193 16.63 -14.67 -15.74
N PHE A 194 16.51 -15.53 -14.71
CA PHE A 194 15.22 -15.83 -14.10
C PHE A 194 15.40 -16.20 -12.62
N LEU A 195 14.59 -15.55 -11.78
CA LEU A 195 14.46 -15.90 -10.36
C LEU A 195 12.99 -16.17 -10.04
N TRP A 196 12.75 -17.24 -9.29
CA TRP A 196 11.48 -17.52 -8.64
C TRP A 196 11.66 -17.52 -7.13
N ILE A 197 10.94 -16.66 -6.44
CA ILE A 197 11.01 -16.47 -4.99
C ILE A 197 9.60 -16.76 -4.45
N ARG A 198 9.48 -17.71 -3.53
CA ARG A 198 8.21 -18.23 -3.07
C ARG A 198 8.08 -18.21 -1.55
N LYS A 199 6.87 -17.96 -1.07
CA LYS A 199 6.46 -18.07 0.33
C LYS A 199 5.27 -19.02 0.41
N GLU A 200 5.45 -20.12 1.14
CA GLU A 200 4.39 -21.11 1.36
C GLU A 200 3.62 -20.80 2.64
N PHE A 201 2.34 -21.15 2.63
CA PHE A 201 1.45 -21.14 3.78
C PHE A 201 0.47 -22.34 3.67
N SER A 202 -0.28 -22.63 4.73
CA SER A 202 -1.05 -23.87 4.83
C SER A 202 -2.07 -24.09 3.70
N SER A 203 -2.54 -23.04 3.03
CA SER A 203 -3.59 -23.11 1.98
C SER A 203 -3.07 -22.76 0.59
N GLY A 204 -1.78 -22.52 0.40
CA GLY A 204 -1.23 -22.12 -0.89
C GLY A 204 0.12 -21.43 -0.79
N TYR A 205 0.42 -20.53 -1.73
CA TYR A 205 1.68 -19.82 -1.79
C TYR A 205 1.58 -18.47 -2.51
N ASN A 206 2.48 -17.57 -2.14
CA ASN A 206 2.78 -16.36 -2.89
C ASN A 206 4.10 -16.54 -3.66
N SER A 207 4.18 -16.01 -4.85
CA SER A 207 5.34 -16.07 -5.74
C SER A 207 5.72 -14.71 -6.27
N ILE A 208 7.02 -14.50 -6.41
CA ILE A 208 7.62 -13.34 -7.08
C ILE A 208 8.56 -13.88 -8.14
N LEU A 209 8.36 -13.46 -9.38
CA LEU A 209 9.26 -13.72 -10.50
C LEU A 209 10.04 -12.45 -10.80
N VAL A 210 11.34 -12.62 -11.08
CA VAL A 210 12.21 -11.54 -11.58
C VAL A 210 12.92 -12.05 -12.82
N TYR A 211 12.72 -11.38 -13.94
CA TYR A 211 13.38 -11.70 -15.21
C TYR A 211 13.48 -10.47 -16.09
N ASP A 212 14.19 -10.57 -17.19
CA ASP A 212 14.25 -9.50 -18.19
C ASP A 212 14.04 -10.01 -19.60
N VAL A 213 13.57 -9.12 -20.44
CA VAL A 213 13.38 -9.36 -21.87
C VAL A 213 13.85 -8.15 -22.68
N PRO A 214 14.34 -8.34 -23.93
CA PRO A 214 14.65 -7.24 -24.83
C PRO A 214 13.42 -6.36 -25.13
N PHE A 215 13.64 -5.10 -25.54
CA PHE A 215 12.55 -4.18 -25.86
C PHE A 215 11.62 -4.73 -26.94
N GLU A 216 12.17 -5.40 -27.94
CA GLU A 216 11.45 -5.94 -29.10
C GLU A 216 10.36 -6.95 -28.70
N VAL A 217 10.43 -7.54 -27.52
CA VAL A 217 9.42 -8.47 -27.02
C VAL A 217 8.10 -7.76 -26.74
N LEU A 218 8.15 -6.54 -26.18
CA LEU A 218 6.95 -5.77 -25.84
C LEU A 218 6.65 -4.66 -26.84
N ASP A 219 7.67 -4.13 -27.52
CA ASP A 219 7.54 -3.00 -28.45
C ASP A 219 7.42 -3.44 -29.91
N LYS A 220 7.18 -4.73 -30.20
CA LYS A 220 7.14 -5.27 -31.57
C LYS A 220 5.99 -4.70 -32.42
N ASP A 221 4.89 -4.29 -31.79
CA ASP A 221 3.71 -3.71 -32.42
C ASP A 221 2.89 -2.90 -31.37
N GLU A 222 1.74 -2.38 -31.78
CA GLU A 222 0.86 -1.58 -30.90
C GLU A 222 0.03 -2.42 -29.91
N ASN A 223 0.07 -3.75 -30.00
CA ASN A 223 -0.68 -4.65 -29.12
C ASN A 223 0.09 -4.97 -27.82
N THR A 224 0.40 -3.95 -27.03
CA THR A 224 1.18 -4.09 -25.79
C THR A 224 0.63 -5.18 -24.87
N ILE A 225 -0.70 -5.26 -24.66
CA ILE A 225 -1.29 -6.27 -23.78
C ILE A 225 -1.10 -7.68 -24.31
N GLY A 226 -1.29 -7.90 -25.60
CA GLY A 226 -1.05 -9.20 -26.26
C GLY A 226 0.42 -9.61 -26.20
N ASN A 227 1.34 -8.65 -26.30
CA ASN A 227 2.77 -8.89 -26.17
C ASN A 227 3.14 -9.31 -24.74
N ILE A 228 2.56 -8.64 -23.71
CA ILE A 228 2.75 -9.01 -22.31
C ILE A 228 2.19 -10.42 -22.04
N ILE A 229 1.00 -10.76 -22.53
CA ILE A 229 0.41 -12.10 -22.41
C ILE A 229 1.34 -13.14 -23.03
N SER A 230 1.77 -12.94 -24.29
CA SER A 230 2.65 -13.87 -25.01
C SER A 230 3.99 -14.08 -24.28
N MET A 231 4.57 -13.01 -23.76
CA MET A 231 5.79 -13.05 -22.94
C MET A 231 5.56 -13.89 -21.68
N ARG A 232 4.51 -13.61 -20.90
CA ARG A 232 4.19 -14.32 -19.66
C ARG A 232 3.98 -15.81 -19.90
N ASP A 233 3.20 -16.16 -20.94
CA ASP A 233 2.89 -17.55 -21.27
C ASP A 233 4.14 -18.34 -21.72
N SER A 234 5.07 -17.66 -22.42
CA SER A 234 6.37 -18.22 -22.75
C SER A 234 7.21 -18.53 -21.51
N ILE A 235 7.26 -17.60 -20.55
CA ILE A 235 7.96 -17.77 -19.26
C ILE A 235 7.27 -18.87 -18.42
N GLY A 236 5.94 -18.88 -18.37
CA GLY A 236 5.17 -19.91 -17.67
C GLY A 236 5.46 -21.29 -18.22
N LYS A 237 5.45 -21.45 -19.56
CA LYS A 237 5.78 -22.70 -20.23
C LYS A 237 7.21 -23.18 -19.97
N GLN A 238 8.14 -22.25 -19.82
CA GLN A 238 9.55 -22.59 -19.59
C GLN A 238 9.87 -22.93 -18.12
N PHE A 239 9.24 -22.24 -17.14
CA PHE A 239 9.69 -22.28 -15.76
C PHE A 239 8.61 -22.64 -14.73
N ILE A 240 7.32 -22.45 -15.01
CA ILE A 240 6.25 -22.59 -14.01
C ILE A 240 5.35 -23.77 -14.40
N HIS A 241 5.76 -24.94 -13.95
CA HIS A 241 5.03 -26.18 -14.21
C HIS A 241 4.16 -26.61 -13.03
N GLY A 242 3.05 -27.25 -13.32
CA GLY A 242 2.24 -27.96 -12.30
C GLY A 242 2.86 -29.30 -11.93
N VAL A 243 2.16 -30.01 -11.05
CA VAL A 243 2.59 -31.35 -10.60
C VAL A 243 2.35 -32.42 -11.67
N LEU A 244 1.30 -32.25 -12.47
CA LEU A 244 0.96 -33.19 -13.54
C LEU A 244 1.82 -32.97 -14.78
N PRO A 245 2.15 -34.00 -15.57
CA PRO A 245 2.85 -33.86 -16.82
C PRO A 245 2.11 -32.96 -17.82
N ASN A 246 2.86 -32.18 -18.61
CA ASN A 246 2.32 -31.29 -19.64
C ASN A 246 1.39 -30.19 -19.07
N THR A 247 1.66 -29.72 -17.88
CA THR A 247 0.97 -28.59 -17.26
C THR A 247 1.94 -27.44 -17.04
N TRP A 248 1.55 -26.20 -17.37
CA TRP A 248 2.34 -24.99 -17.17
C TRP A 248 1.45 -23.77 -17.05
N MET A 249 1.95 -22.72 -16.43
CA MET A 249 1.22 -21.47 -16.25
C MET A 249 0.99 -20.77 -17.59
N ILE A 250 -0.24 -20.32 -17.80
CA ILE A 250 -0.66 -19.40 -18.84
C ILE A 250 -1.49 -18.26 -18.24
N THR A 251 -1.67 -17.20 -19.00
CA THR A 251 -2.69 -16.18 -18.69
C THR A 251 -4.05 -16.79 -19.03
N GLU A 252 -5.03 -16.64 -18.13
CA GLU A 252 -6.38 -17.14 -18.37
C GLU A 252 -6.99 -16.48 -19.61
N GLU A 253 -7.48 -17.30 -20.55
CA GLU A 253 -7.98 -16.85 -21.85
C GLU A 253 -9.38 -16.21 -21.76
N ALA A 254 -10.17 -16.57 -20.73
CA ALA A 254 -11.56 -16.12 -20.58
C ALA A 254 -11.69 -14.64 -20.20
N TYR A 255 -10.67 -14.04 -19.57
CA TYR A 255 -10.70 -12.68 -19.09
C TYR A 255 -9.47 -11.90 -19.54
N ALA A 256 -9.71 -10.80 -20.30
CA ALA A 256 -8.63 -9.90 -20.67
C ALA A 256 -8.03 -9.22 -19.42
N PRO A 257 -6.70 -9.24 -19.25
CA PRO A 257 -6.05 -8.52 -18.17
C PRO A 257 -6.24 -7.00 -18.30
N TYR A 258 -6.24 -6.31 -17.15
CA TYR A 258 -6.19 -4.86 -17.08
C TYR A 258 -4.76 -4.38 -17.33
N LEU A 259 -4.60 -3.33 -18.13
CA LEU A 259 -3.31 -2.70 -18.44
C LEU A 259 -3.33 -1.23 -18.03
N PHE A 260 -2.29 -0.82 -17.30
CA PHE A 260 -2.12 0.55 -16.84
C PHE A 260 -0.71 1.05 -17.17
N ASP A 261 -0.62 2.28 -17.69
CA ASP A 261 0.63 3.01 -17.82
C ASP A 261 0.92 3.74 -16.52
N ILE A 262 2.04 3.40 -15.87
CA ILE A 262 2.44 4.00 -14.59
C ILE A 262 3.92 4.40 -14.61
N THR A 263 4.35 5.08 -13.56
CA THR A 263 5.77 5.30 -13.26
C THR A 263 6.17 4.52 -12.02
N LEU A 264 7.16 3.64 -12.14
CA LEU A 264 7.72 2.90 -11.01
C LEU A 264 9.25 3.11 -10.95
N ALA A 265 9.75 3.49 -9.77
CA ALA A 265 11.17 3.85 -9.57
C ALA A 265 11.71 4.89 -10.58
N GLY A 266 10.85 5.84 -11.01
CA GLY A 266 11.18 6.88 -11.98
C GLY A 266 11.22 6.42 -13.44
N LYS A 267 10.77 5.20 -13.74
CA LYS A 267 10.79 4.61 -15.09
C LYS A 267 9.38 4.35 -15.61
N LYS A 268 9.15 4.51 -16.92
CA LYS A 268 7.91 4.10 -17.59
C LYS A 268 7.70 2.61 -17.34
N THR A 269 6.49 2.23 -16.95
CA THR A 269 6.17 0.86 -16.54
C THR A 269 4.77 0.50 -16.97
N TYR A 270 4.59 -0.67 -17.56
CA TYR A 270 3.28 -1.28 -17.76
C TYR A 270 2.93 -2.11 -16.52
N GLU A 271 1.82 -1.78 -15.83
CA GLU A 271 1.23 -2.58 -14.77
C GLU A 271 0.09 -3.39 -15.36
N THR A 272 0.19 -4.71 -15.33
CA THR A 272 -0.84 -5.62 -15.83
C THR A 272 -1.40 -6.46 -14.69
N LYS A 273 -2.73 -6.52 -14.58
CA LYS A 273 -3.44 -7.33 -13.56
C LYS A 273 -4.42 -8.27 -14.23
N GLY A 274 -4.41 -9.51 -13.81
CA GLY A 274 -5.32 -10.52 -14.37
C GLY A 274 -5.25 -11.83 -13.59
N THR A 275 -5.76 -12.86 -14.21
CA THR A 275 -5.77 -14.22 -13.69
C THR A 275 -4.85 -15.12 -14.51
N TRP A 276 -4.21 -16.04 -13.83
CA TRP A 276 -3.42 -17.12 -14.41
C TRP A 276 -4.10 -18.45 -14.14
N GLU A 277 -3.86 -19.41 -15.02
CA GLU A 277 -4.25 -20.81 -14.80
C GLU A 277 -3.13 -21.74 -15.23
N LEU A 278 -3.18 -22.99 -14.80
CA LEU A 278 -2.35 -24.04 -15.37
C LEU A 278 -3.05 -24.68 -16.55
N LYS A 279 -2.41 -24.68 -17.70
CA LYS A 279 -2.86 -25.46 -18.85
C LYS A 279 -2.95 -26.92 -18.46
N ASN A 280 -4.09 -27.55 -18.76
CA ASN A 280 -4.41 -28.95 -18.45
C ASN A 280 -4.45 -29.29 -16.92
N ASP A 281 -4.70 -28.31 -16.06
CA ASP A 281 -4.91 -28.52 -14.61
C ASP A 281 -5.86 -27.45 -14.07
N PHE A 282 -6.39 -27.64 -12.85
CA PHE A 282 -7.40 -26.77 -12.22
C PHE A 282 -6.80 -25.66 -11.33
N MET A 283 -5.48 -25.50 -11.30
CA MET A 283 -4.86 -24.44 -10.52
C MET A 283 -4.97 -23.10 -11.22
N ALA A 284 -5.49 -22.11 -10.51
CA ALA A 284 -5.62 -20.74 -11.01
C ALA A 284 -5.48 -19.72 -9.87
N GLY A 285 -5.24 -18.46 -10.24
CA GLY A 285 -5.16 -17.36 -9.27
C GLY A 285 -4.89 -16.02 -9.93
N PRO A 286 -4.84 -14.93 -9.13
CA PRO A 286 -4.50 -13.62 -9.64
C PRO A 286 -2.99 -13.44 -9.82
N PHE A 287 -2.63 -12.55 -10.74
CA PHE A 287 -1.27 -12.03 -10.92
C PHE A 287 -1.26 -10.52 -11.05
N VAL A 288 -0.11 -9.94 -10.76
CA VAL A 288 0.27 -8.57 -11.12
C VAL A 288 1.65 -8.59 -11.75
N ASN A 289 1.79 -7.98 -12.93
CA ASN A 289 3.05 -7.90 -13.68
C ASN A 289 3.44 -6.44 -13.86
N TYR A 290 4.71 -6.14 -13.63
CA TYR A 290 5.31 -4.82 -13.85
C TYR A 290 6.43 -4.97 -14.88
N ALA A 291 6.21 -4.50 -16.08
CA ALA A 291 7.23 -4.41 -17.12
C ALA A 291 7.87 -3.01 -17.07
N ILE A 292 9.02 -2.92 -16.41
CA ILE A 292 9.73 -1.67 -16.16
C ILE A 292 10.72 -1.41 -17.29
N ARG A 293 10.56 -0.30 -18.02
CA ARG A 293 11.44 0.07 -19.11
C ARG A 293 12.79 0.55 -18.58
N ASP A 294 13.82 -0.26 -18.74
CA ASP A 294 15.17 0.03 -18.27
C ASP A 294 16.08 0.41 -19.44
N GLU A 295 16.02 1.69 -19.84
CA GLU A 295 16.76 2.25 -20.96
C GLU A 295 18.28 2.07 -20.82
N LYS A 296 18.82 2.15 -19.59
CA LYS A 296 20.26 1.99 -19.34
C LYS A 296 20.77 0.63 -19.78
N ASN A 297 19.97 -0.42 -19.56
CA ASN A 297 20.34 -1.81 -19.86
C ASN A 297 19.63 -2.36 -21.12
N GLN A 298 18.93 -1.51 -21.87
CA GLN A 298 18.21 -1.86 -23.12
C GLN A 298 17.27 -3.07 -22.95
N ARG A 299 16.45 -3.06 -21.89
CA ARG A 299 15.55 -4.17 -21.55
C ARG A 299 14.27 -3.71 -20.89
N TYR A 300 13.25 -4.56 -20.89
CA TYR A 300 12.21 -4.53 -19.87
C TYR A 300 12.62 -5.45 -18.71
N LEU A 301 12.73 -4.86 -17.50
CA LEU A 301 12.84 -5.63 -16.26
C LEU A 301 11.43 -6.00 -15.83
N ILE A 302 11.17 -7.29 -15.68
CA ILE A 302 9.87 -7.80 -15.29
C ILE A 302 9.88 -8.23 -13.83
N LEU A 303 8.97 -7.65 -13.07
CA LEU A 303 8.66 -8.06 -11.70
C LEU A 303 7.22 -8.53 -11.67
N GLU A 304 7.01 -9.81 -11.47
CA GLU A 304 5.67 -10.39 -11.44
C GLU A 304 5.38 -10.99 -10.06
N GLY A 305 4.19 -10.73 -9.55
CA GLY A 305 3.68 -11.36 -8.33
C GLY A 305 2.43 -12.17 -8.66
N PHE A 306 2.32 -13.38 -8.15
CA PHE A 306 1.10 -14.18 -8.26
C PHE A 306 0.86 -15.01 -7.00
N THR A 307 -0.38 -15.38 -6.76
CA THR A 307 -0.76 -16.23 -5.63
C THR A 307 -1.62 -17.40 -6.06
N PHE A 308 -1.41 -18.53 -5.41
CA PHE A 308 -2.33 -19.65 -5.39
C PHE A 308 -2.91 -19.79 -3.98
N ASN A 309 -4.21 -19.62 -3.82
CA ASN A 309 -4.89 -19.78 -2.55
C ASN A 309 -6.39 -20.04 -2.76
N PRO A 310 -6.78 -21.27 -3.10
CA PRO A 310 -8.14 -21.55 -3.52
C PRO A 310 -9.20 -21.29 -2.44
N SER A 311 -8.84 -21.38 -1.16
CA SER A 311 -9.77 -21.35 -0.03
C SER A 311 -9.83 -20.01 0.72
N LYS A 312 -9.08 -18.99 0.29
CA LYS A 312 -8.96 -17.71 1.02
C LYS A 312 -9.07 -16.51 0.10
N ALA A 313 -9.38 -15.36 0.68
CA ALA A 313 -9.30 -14.08 0.02
C ALA A 313 -7.87 -13.78 -0.45
N LYS A 314 -7.73 -13.17 -1.61
CA LYS A 314 -6.46 -12.98 -2.31
C LYS A 314 -6.01 -11.52 -2.36
N ARG A 315 -6.92 -10.57 -2.14
CA ARG A 315 -6.62 -9.12 -2.19
C ARG A 315 -5.40 -8.75 -1.35
N ASP A 316 -5.38 -9.13 -0.07
CA ASP A 316 -4.29 -8.74 0.83
C ASP A 316 -2.98 -9.48 0.52
N LEU A 317 -3.06 -10.70 -0.05
CA LEU A 317 -1.90 -11.43 -0.57
C LEU A 317 -1.29 -10.72 -1.79
N MET A 318 -2.13 -10.35 -2.75
CA MET A 318 -1.69 -9.57 -3.92
C MET A 318 -1.15 -8.22 -3.51
N PHE A 319 -1.75 -7.57 -2.51
CA PHE A 319 -1.28 -6.30 -1.99
C PHE A 319 0.10 -6.40 -1.29
N GLU A 320 0.41 -7.53 -0.63
CA GLU A 320 1.76 -7.82 -0.13
C GLU A 320 2.77 -7.93 -1.29
N LEU A 321 2.42 -8.65 -2.35
CA LEU A 321 3.26 -8.78 -3.56
C LEU A 321 3.50 -7.42 -4.24
N GLU A 322 2.45 -6.62 -4.40
CA GLU A 322 2.59 -5.24 -4.90
C GLU A 322 3.53 -4.40 -4.02
N ALA A 323 3.42 -4.51 -2.70
CA ALA A 323 4.27 -3.77 -1.78
C ALA A 323 5.76 -4.17 -1.89
N ILE A 324 6.04 -5.46 -2.10
CA ILE A 324 7.39 -5.97 -2.34
C ILE A 324 7.91 -5.42 -3.67
N ILE A 325 7.16 -5.59 -4.77
CA ILE A 325 7.55 -5.14 -6.11
C ILE A 325 7.76 -3.62 -6.13
N LYS A 326 6.83 -2.85 -5.58
CA LYS A 326 6.93 -1.38 -5.50
C LYS A 326 8.05 -0.88 -4.56
N SER A 327 8.77 -1.77 -3.89
CA SER A 327 9.99 -1.45 -3.15
C SER A 327 11.24 -1.41 -4.02
N VAL A 328 11.13 -1.73 -5.32
CA VAL A 328 12.25 -1.80 -6.26
C VAL A 328 13.08 -0.53 -6.28
N LYS A 329 14.41 -0.73 -6.30
CA LYS A 329 15.40 0.33 -6.48
C LYS A 329 16.45 -0.15 -7.48
N PHE A 330 16.71 0.63 -8.51
CA PHE A 330 17.84 0.39 -9.41
C PHE A 330 19.14 0.79 -8.72
N LEU A 331 20.12 -0.11 -8.77
CA LEU A 331 21.45 0.15 -8.26
C LEU A 331 22.24 0.98 -9.27
N LYS A 332 23.21 1.77 -8.78
CA LYS A 332 24.01 2.68 -9.62
C LYS A 332 25.03 1.94 -10.49
#